data_5e9e397a0346b40114c33926c535a6cc
#
_entry.id   5e9e397a0346b40114c33926c535a6cc
#
_cell.length_a   1.000
_cell.length_b   1.000
_cell.length_c   1.000
_cell.angle_alpha   90.00
_cell.angle_beta   90.00
_cell.angle_gamma   90.00
#
_symmetry.space_group_name_H-M   'P 1'
#
loop_
_entity.id
_entity.type
_entity.pdbx_description
1 polymer ?
#
loop_
_entity_poly.entity_id
_entity_poly.type
_entity_poly.pdbx_seq_one_letter_code
_entity_poly.pdbx_strand_id
1 'polypeptide(L)'
;MGKTVTQGTDHQDRGVTLPAEGLVALQQDVQQVCLATAPPSTALARLGDERIWLLYREMVRRRLYGELKNALRRTYAEAGEALFSDAFARHLAEDPPHDRRFYGIVACFAKTAIAHFAQTEAAAPHLADLARFEATRWEVSDLDGRLDSSISVGELNFDGRPILSPALRVLSLRHAVHFKPRDGAYRSGRFFLAVHRASDELPVRQWTLNRSTYELIRDLQANPDHTLTEAVQAVSRKLQVVVDEPFLDGLCTVLSDFVERRILLGSCT
;
A
#
# COMPACT_ATOMS: atom_id res chain seq x y z
N MET A 1 62.53 7.44 -40.82
CA MET A 1 61.90 6.14 -41.04
C MET A 1 61.29 5.67 -39.72
N GLY A 2 60.03 5.83 -39.54
CA GLY A 2 59.31 5.40 -38.35
C GLY A 2 57.88 4.98 -38.79
N LYS A 3 57.60 3.69 -38.84
CA LYS A 3 56.27 3.14 -39.17
C LYS A 3 55.42 3.09 -37.92
N THR A 4 54.34 3.86 -37.90
CA THR A 4 53.28 3.78 -36.90
C THR A 4 52.31 2.71 -37.34
N VAL A 5 52.16 1.66 -36.55
CA VAL A 5 51.14 0.63 -36.70
C VAL A 5 49.96 0.99 -35.82
N THR A 6 48.88 1.43 -36.43
CA THR A 6 47.58 1.63 -35.77
C THR A 6 46.81 0.32 -35.83
N GLN A 7 46.72 -0.41 -34.72
CA GLN A 7 45.73 -1.50 -34.58
C GLN A 7 44.39 -0.90 -34.16
N GLY A 8 43.45 -0.87 -35.10
CA GLY A 8 42.05 -0.62 -34.82
C GLY A 8 41.41 -1.88 -34.26
N THR A 9 41.00 -1.84 -33.00
CA THR A 9 40.13 -2.84 -32.40
C THR A 9 38.68 -2.50 -32.76
N ASP A 10 38.18 -3.17 -33.80
CA ASP A 10 36.80 -3.11 -34.20
C ASP A 10 35.94 -3.92 -33.17
N HIS A 11 35.46 -3.22 -32.13
CA HIS A 11 34.42 -3.75 -31.27
C HIS A 11 33.08 -3.63 -32.02
N GLN A 12 32.76 -4.64 -32.83
CA GLN A 12 31.41 -4.83 -33.31
C GLN A 12 30.47 -5.10 -32.11
N ASP A 13 29.85 -4.03 -31.65
CA ASP A 13 28.69 -4.11 -30.75
C ASP A 13 27.53 -4.80 -31.49
N ARG A 14 27.45 -6.12 -31.39
CA ARG A 14 26.31 -6.91 -31.88
C ARG A 14 25.16 -6.71 -30.89
N GLY A 15 24.49 -5.58 -31.00
CA GLY A 15 23.21 -5.38 -30.36
C GLY A 15 22.22 -6.46 -30.80
N VAL A 16 22.04 -7.48 -29.96
CA VAL A 16 21.01 -8.51 -30.18
C VAL A 16 19.66 -7.84 -29.93
N THR A 17 19.04 -7.37 -30.99
CA THR A 17 17.66 -6.86 -30.94
C THR A 17 16.74 -8.08 -30.86
N LEU A 18 16.34 -8.45 -29.65
CA LEU A 18 15.32 -9.49 -29.46
C LEU A 18 13.97 -8.95 -29.97
N PRO A 19 13.18 -9.75 -30.71
CA PRO A 19 11.81 -9.40 -31.02
C PRO A 19 11.01 -9.21 -29.72
N ALA A 20 10.00 -8.34 -29.72
CA ALA A 20 9.22 -7.99 -28.52
C ALA A 20 8.67 -9.23 -27.78
N GLU A 21 8.25 -10.24 -28.50
CA GLU A 21 7.80 -11.53 -27.95
C GLU A 21 8.92 -12.27 -27.21
N GLY A 22 10.14 -12.23 -27.71
CA GLY A 22 11.31 -12.83 -27.06
C GLY A 22 11.67 -12.12 -25.75
N LEU A 23 11.50 -10.80 -25.68
CA LEU A 23 11.76 -10.02 -24.48
C LEU A 23 10.74 -10.34 -23.37
N VAL A 24 9.45 -10.47 -23.71
CA VAL A 24 8.40 -10.86 -22.75
C VAL A 24 8.66 -12.25 -22.18
N ALA A 25 9.00 -13.21 -23.02
CA ALA A 25 9.33 -14.58 -22.58
C ALA A 25 10.56 -14.59 -21.66
N LEU A 26 11.60 -13.83 -21.99
CA LEU A 26 12.79 -13.67 -21.14
C LEU A 26 12.44 -13.07 -19.77
N GLN A 27 11.60 -12.03 -19.73
CA GLN A 27 11.16 -11.41 -18.48
C GLN A 27 10.37 -12.41 -17.61
N GLN A 28 9.51 -13.22 -18.23
CA GLN A 28 8.76 -14.26 -17.53
C GLN A 28 9.68 -15.33 -16.94
N ASP A 29 10.68 -15.79 -17.70
CA ASP A 29 11.68 -16.76 -17.23
C ASP A 29 12.47 -16.21 -16.03
N VAL A 30 12.93 -14.96 -16.11
CA VAL A 30 13.63 -14.28 -15.01
C VAL A 30 12.73 -14.19 -13.78
N GLN A 31 11.47 -13.78 -13.95
CA GLN A 31 10.52 -13.69 -12.84
C GLN A 31 10.28 -15.07 -12.20
N GLN A 32 10.06 -16.10 -13.00
CA GLN A 32 9.86 -17.46 -12.49
C GLN A 32 11.09 -17.97 -11.75
N VAL A 33 12.28 -17.80 -12.30
CA VAL A 33 13.52 -18.23 -11.63
C VAL A 33 13.71 -17.49 -10.33
N CYS A 34 13.50 -16.17 -10.27
CA CYS A 34 13.73 -15.37 -9.07
C CYS A 34 12.67 -15.57 -7.99
N LEU A 35 11.40 -15.73 -8.34
CA LEU A 35 10.30 -15.62 -7.38
C LEU A 35 9.58 -16.94 -7.09
N ALA A 36 9.50 -17.91 -8.05
CA ALA A 36 8.82 -19.17 -7.80
C ALA A 36 9.45 -19.96 -6.66
N THR A 37 8.67 -20.73 -5.92
CA THR A 37 9.14 -21.55 -4.80
C THR A 37 10.28 -22.49 -5.19
N ALA A 38 10.14 -23.15 -6.35
CA ALA A 38 11.22 -23.88 -7.02
C ALA A 38 11.41 -23.31 -8.43
N PRO A 39 12.64 -22.95 -8.83
CA PRO A 39 12.88 -22.42 -10.16
C PRO A 39 12.66 -23.52 -11.21
N PRO A 40 11.86 -23.27 -12.27
CA PRO A 40 11.65 -24.25 -13.33
C PRO A 40 12.97 -24.53 -14.09
N SER A 41 13.32 -25.83 -14.24
CA SER A 41 14.54 -26.23 -14.96
C SER A 41 14.54 -25.77 -16.42
N THR A 42 13.36 -25.70 -17.05
CA THR A 42 13.19 -25.19 -18.42
C THR A 42 13.51 -23.69 -18.54
N ALA A 43 13.13 -22.88 -17.54
CA ALA A 43 13.47 -21.45 -17.50
C ALA A 43 14.97 -21.25 -17.25
N LEU A 44 15.56 -22.00 -16.32
CA LEU A 44 17.01 -21.98 -16.07
C LEU A 44 17.80 -22.37 -17.34
N ALA A 45 17.41 -23.41 -18.06
CA ALA A 45 18.07 -23.85 -19.29
C ALA A 45 18.02 -22.76 -20.39
N ARG A 46 16.92 -21.99 -20.48
CA ARG A 46 16.83 -20.91 -21.46
C ARG A 46 17.66 -19.68 -21.08
N LEU A 47 17.83 -19.42 -19.79
CA LEU A 47 18.60 -18.29 -19.28
C LEU A 47 20.13 -18.51 -19.31
N GLY A 48 20.59 -19.75 -19.46
CA GLY A 48 22.00 -20.11 -19.59
C GLY A 48 22.61 -20.67 -18.30
N ASP A 49 23.67 -20.07 -17.75
CA ASP A 49 24.38 -20.62 -16.60
C ASP A 49 23.51 -20.65 -15.33
N GLU A 50 23.07 -21.86 -14.98
CA GLU A 50 22.21 -22.13 -13.83
C GLU A 50 22.78 -21.60 -12.52
N ARG A 51 24.11 -21.71 -12.31
CA ARG A 51 24.76 -21.27 -11.06
C ARG A 51 24.65 -19.76 -10.88
N ILE A 52 24.80 -19.00 -11.96
CA ILE A 52 24.68 -17.54 -11.93
C ILE A 52 23.24 -17.16 -11.61
N TRP A 53 22.24 -17.83 -12.22
CA TRP A 53 20.83 -17.53 -11.99
C TRP A 53 20.35 -17.94 -10.60
N LEU A 54 20.85 -19.01 -10.03
CA LEU A 54 20.56 -19.39 -8.64
C LEU A 54 21.16 -18.40 -7.65
N LEU A 55 22.38 -17.88 -7.89
CA LEU A 55 22.96 -16.82 -7.10
C LEU A 55 22.15 -15.53 -7.22
N TYR A 56 21.76 -15.14 -8.44
CA TYR A 56 20.95 -13.94 -8.67
C TYR A 56 19.59 -14.04 -7.97
N ARG A 57 18.93 -15.21 -8.03
CA ARG A 57 17.71 -15.52 -7.28
C ARG A 57 17.87 -15.23 -5.79
N GLU A 58 18.94 -15.73 -5.18
CA GLU A 58 19.21 -15.53 -3.76
C GLU A 58 19.38 -14.04 -3.44
N MET A 59 20.11 -13.31 -4.27
CA MET A 59 20.29 -11.87 -4.12
C MET A 59 18.96 -11.10 -4.21
N VAL A 60 18.12 -11.42 -5.20
CA VAL A 60 16.80 -10.79 -5.40
C VAL A 60 15.91 -11.04 -4.20
N ARG A 61 15.81 -12.28 -3.74
CA ARG A 61 14.97 -12.66 -2.59
C ARG A 61 15.44 -12.00 -1.31
N ARG A 62 16.74 -12.01 -1.06
CA ARG A 62 17.32 -11.37 0.14
C ARG A 62 17.05 -9.86 0.14
N ARG A 63 17.21 -9.21 -1.01
CA ARG A 63 16.90 -7.79 -1.14
C ARG A 63 15.42 -7.52 -0.92
N LEU A 64 14.53 -8.25 -1.59
CA LEU A 64 13.09 -8.13 -1.43
C LEU A 64 12.66 -8.31 0.03
N TYR A 65 13.17 -9.35 0.68
CA TYR A 65 12.91 -9.60 2.10
C TYR A 65 13.39 -8.43 2.99
N GLY A 66 14.59 -7.93 2.74
CA GLY A 66 15.14 -6.77 3.47
C GLY A 66 14.29 -5.50 3.30
N GLU A 67 13.83 -5.22 2.08
CA GLU A 67 12.96 -4.07 1.81
C GLU A 67 11.58 -4.21 2.49
N LEU A 68 11.01 -5.41 2.49
CA LEU A 68 9.74 -5.67 3.18
C LEU A 68 9.88 -5.55 4.71
N LYS A 69 11.01 -5.98 5.28
CA LYS A 69 11.34 -5.74 6.71
C LYS A 69 11.41 -4.25 7.03
N ASN A 70 12.00 -3.46 6.14
CA ASN A 70 12.10 -2.02 6.33
C ASN A 70 10.71 -1.34 6.21
N ALA A 71 9.91 -1.79 5.25
CA ALA A 71 8.56 -1.27 5.03
C ALA A 71 7.61 -1.58 6.19
N LEU A 72 7.65 -2.80 6.71
CA LEU A 72 6.81 -3.27 7.81
C LEU A 72 7.63 -3.46 9.10
N ARG A 73 8.42 -2.45 9.43
CA ARG A 73 9.44 -2.53 10.48
C ARG A 73 8.90 -2.92 11.85
N ARG A 74 7.77 -2.35 12.26
CA ARG A 74 7.16 -2.67 13.56
C ARG A 74 6.55 -4.06 13.53
N THR A 75 5.88 -4.41 12.43
CA THR A 75 5.32 -5.75 12.22
C THR A 75 6.42 -6.80 12.31
N TYR A 76 7.56 -6.58 11.65
CA TYR A 76 8.71 -7.48 11.74
C TYR A 76 9.26 -7.58 13.17
N ALA A 77 9.40 -6.45 13.86
CA ALA A 77 9.94 -6.43 15.23
C ALA A 77 9.05 -7.19 16.22
N GLU A 78 7.73 -7.16 16.04
CA GLU A 78 6.75 -7.85 16.89
C GLU A 78 6.54 -9.31 16.48
N ALA A 79 6.58 -9.63 15.18
CA ALA A 79 6.41 -11.00 14.68
C ALA A 79 7.66 -11.86 14.91
N GLY A 80 8.83 -11.24 14.89
CA GLY A 80 10.11 -11.94 14.89
C GLY A 80 10.45 -12.57 13.54
N GLU A 81 11.72 -13.03 13.42
CA GLU A 81 12.28 -13.55 12.17
C GLU A 81 11.48 -14.75 11.63
N ALA A 82 11.17 -15.73 12.49
CA ALA A 82 10.54 -16.98 12.05
C ALA A 82 9.17 -16.72 11.41
N LEU A 83 8.25 -16.05 12.11
CA LEU A 83 6.89 -15.82 11.64
C LEU A 83 6.83 -14.89 10.41
N PHE A 84 7.73 -13.89 10.36
CA PHE A 84 7.80 -12.99 9.21
C PHE A 84 8.40 -13.69 7.99
N SER A 85 9.41 -14.56 8.17
CA SER A 85 9.99 -15.38 7.11
C SER A 85 8.98 -16.37 6.53
N ASP A 86 8.17 -17.01 7.39
CA ASP A 86 7.11 -17.91 6.95
C ASP A 86 6.05 -17.18 6.13
N ALA A 87 5.64 -15.98 6.56
CA ALA A 87 4.74 -15.13 5.78
C ALA A 87 5.34 -14.77 4.41
N PHE A 88 6.64 -14.47 4.36
CA PHE A 88 7.34 -14.17 3.11
C PHE A 88 7.44 -15.39 2.18
N ALA A 89 7.77 -16.56 2.71
CA ALA A 89 7.81 -17.80 1.93
C ALA A 89 6.43 -18.13 1.34
N ARG A 90 5.38 -17.95 2.14
CA ARG A 90 3.99 -18.12 1.71
C ARG A 90 3.60 -17.13 0.62
N HIS A 91 3.96 -15.84 0.77
CA HIS A 91 3.72 -14.83 -0.26
C HIS A 91 4.36 -15.19 -1.60
N LEU A 92 5.62 -15.63 -1.60
CA LEU A 92 6.28 -16.06 -2.84
C LEU A 92 5.63 -17.29 -3.48
N ALA A 93 4.98 -18.15 -2.67
CA ALA A 93 4.31 -19.36 -3.17
C ALA A 93 2.91 -19.07 -3.71
N GLU A 94 2.12 -18.22 -3.06
CA GLU A 94 0.70 -18.00 -3.35
C GLU A 94 0.43 -16.80 -4.24
N ASP A 95 1.16 -15.69 -4.04
CA ASP A 95 0.93 -14.43 -4.73
C ASP A 95 2.26 -13.66 -4.91
N PRO A 96 3.20 -14.19 -5.74
CA PRO A 96 4.50 -13.57 -5.91
C PRO A 96 4.38 -12.15 -6.50
N PRO A 97 5.32 -11.25 -6.19
CA PRO A 97 5.28 -9.88 -6.67
C PRO A 97 5.17 -9.79 -8.20
N HIS A 98 4.17 -9.06 -8.67
CA HIS A 98 3.93 -8.77 -10.09
C HIS A 98 3.84 -7.28 -10.40
N ASP A 99 3.77 -6.43 -9.38
CA ASP A 99 3.83 -4.97 -9.54
C ASP A 99 5.30 -4.51 -9.65
N ARG A 100 5.53 -3.50 -10.48
CA ARG A 100 6.85 -2.84 -10.60
C ARG A 100 7.05 -1.77 -9.54
N ARG A 101 5.96 -1.27 -8.95
CA ARG A 101 5.99 -0.25 -7.91
C ARG A 101 6.14 -0.92 -6.55
N PHE A 102 7.07 -0.41 -5.77
CA PHE A 102 7.40 -1.02 -4.48
C PHE A 102 6.22 -1.05 -3.50
N TYR A 103 5.39 -0.02 -3.48
CA TYR A 103 4.20 -0.02 -2.63
C TYR A 103 3.20 -1.14 -2.98
N GLY A 104 3.03 -1.46 -4.26
CA GLY A 104 2.21 -2.60 -4.70
C GLY A 104 2.74 -3.92 -4.17
N ILE A 105 4.06 -4.08 -4.16
CA ILE A 105 4.73 -5.24 -3.57
C ILE A 105 4.46 -5.30 -2.05
N VAL A 106 4.59 -4.18 -1.35
CA VAL A 106 4.31 -4.11 0.10
C VAL A 106 2.85 -4.42 0.40
N ALA A 107 1.91 -3.88 -0.37
CA ALA A 107 0.47 -4.12 -0.20
C ALA A 107 0.11 -5.60 -0.43
N CYS A 108 0.67 -6.21 -1.48
CA CYS A 108 0.48 -7.62 -1.81
C CYS A 108 1.03 -8.53 -0.71
N PHE A 109 2.27 -8.30 -0.27
CA PHE A 109 2.86 -9.02 0.84
C PHE A 109 2.06 -8.85 2.15
N ALA A 110 1.65 -7.62 2.47
CA ALA A 110 0.88 -7.37 3.68
C ALA A 110 -0.45 -8.12 3.70
N LYS A 111 -1.13 -8.26 2.55
CA LYS A 111 -2.35 -9.07 2.42
C LYS A 111 -2.09 -10.53 2.83
N THR A 112 -1.03 -11.14 2.32
CA THR A 112 -0.64 -12.52 2.68
C THR A 112 -0.23 -12.60 4.14
N ALA A 113 0.58 -11.66 4.63
CA ALA A 113 1.04 -11.64 6.03
C ALA A 113 -0.12 -11.47 7.02
N ILE A 114 -1.10 -10.60 6.74
CA ILE A 114 -2.31 -10.42 7.56
C ILE A 114 -3.09 -11.72 7.65
N ALA A 115 -3.31 -12.41 6.54
CA ALA A 115 -4.03 -13.68 6.51
C ALA A 115 -3.25 -14.77 7.28
N HIS A 116 -1.93 -14.84 7.10
CA HIS A 116 -1.06 -15.77 7.80
C HIS A 116 -1.08 -15.53 9.31
N PHE A 117 -0.89 -14.29 9.78
CA PHE A 117 -0.92 -13.96 11.20
C PHE A 117 -2.28 -14.25 11.86
N ALA A 118 -3.36 -14.00 11.14
CA ALA A 118 -4.72 -14.30 11.64
C ALA A 118 -5.00 -15.80 11.81
N GLN A 119 -4.26 -16.66 11.11
CA GLN A 119 -4.41 -18.13 11.16
C GLN A 119 -3.39 -18.82 12.04
N THR A 120 -2.32 -18.12 12.46
CA THR A 120 -1.23 -18.70 13.24
C THR A 120 -1.46 -18.47 14.72
N GLU A 121 -1.63 -19.54 15.47
CA GLU A 121 -1.92 -19.50 16.92
C GLU A 121 -0.81 -18.78 17.73
N ALA A 122 0.44 -18.95 17.32
CA ALA A 122 1.59 -18.28 17.95
C ALA A 122 1.68 -16.78 17.62
N ALA A 123 0.88 -16.26 16.68
CA ALA A 123 0.91 -14.86 16.31
C ALA A 123 0.19 -13.99 17.33
N ALA A 124 0.81 -12.90 17.75
CA ALA A 124 0.14 -11.95 18.62
C ALA A 124 -1.09 -11.32 17.93
N PRO A 125 -2.25 -11.18 18.61
CA PRO A 125 -3.52 -10.79 18.00
C PRO A 125 -3.49 -9.44 17.25
N HIS A 126 -2.57 -8.55 17.62
CA HIS A 126 -2.45 -7.23 17.02
C HIS A 126 -1.60 -7.20 15.72
N LEU A 127 -0.88 -8.28 15.39
CA LEU A 127 0.04 -8.30 14.24
C LEU A 127 -0.66 -8.04 12.91
N ALA A 128 -1.85 -8.61 12.70
CA ALA A 128 -2.64 -8.37 11.49
C ALA A 128 -3.03 -6.89 11.35
N ASP A 129 -3.42 -6.24 12.45
CA ASP A 129 -3.77 -4.83 12.46
C ASP A 129 -2.52 -3.95 12.24
N LEU A 130 -1.38 -4.32 12.81
CA LEU A 130 -0.12 -3.62 12.65
C LEU A 130 0.39 -3.68 11.21
N ALA A 131 0.38 -4.85 10.59
CA ALA A 131 0.74 -5.03 9.19
C ALA A 131 -0.16 -4.21 8.27
N ARG A 132 -1.49 -4.21 8.51
CA ARG A 132 -2.45 -3.40 7.76
C ARG A 132 -2.17 -1.92 7.90
N PHE A 133 -1.90 -1.44 9.11
CA PHE A 133 -1.61 -0.04 9.37
C PHE A 133 -0.32 0.42 8.68
N GLU A 134 0.77 -0.33 8.79
CA GLU A 134 2.05 0.00 8.15
C GLU A 134 1.94 -0.03 6.62
N ALA A 135 1.30 -1.06 6.05
CA ALA A 135 1.08 -1.17 4.61
C ALA A 135 0.24 0.00 4.07
N THR A 136 -0.83 0.39 4.78
CA THR A 136 -1.65 1.55 4.38
C THR A 136 -0.84 2.85 4.42
N ARG A 137 0.07 3.02 5.37
CA ARG A 137 0.95 4.20 5.39
C ARG A 137 1.89 4.23 4.18
N TRP A 138 2.42 3.08 3.77
CA TRP A 138 3.20 2.95 2.55
C TRP A 138 2.39 3.25 1.31
N GLU A 139 1.19 2.68 1.20
CA GLU A 139 0.28 2.98 0.10
C GLU A 139 0.04 4.48 -0.04
N VAL A 140 -0.35 5.15 1.05
CA VAL A 140 -0.62 6.59 1.05
C VAL A 140 0.65 7.41 0.76
N SER A 141 1.84 6.94 1.15
CA SER A 141 3.09 7.65 0.86
C SER A 141 3.48 7.63 -0.61
N ASP A 142 3.01 6.63 -1.35
CA ASP A 142 3.32 6.46 -2.78
C ASP A 142 2.19 6.93 -3.71
N LEU A 143 1.00 7.17 -3.16
CA LEU A 143 -0.08 7.78 -3.94
C LEU A 143 0.35 9.17 -4.38
N ASP A 144 0.22 9.44 -5.67
CA ASP A 144 0.38 10.79 -6.18
C ASP A 144 -0.72 11.67 -5.54
N GLY A 145 -0.32 12.54 -4.62
CA GLY A 145 -1.24 13.48 -3.94
C GLY A 145 -1.63 14.63 -4.86
N ARG A 146 -1.17 14.62 -6.11
CA ARG A 146 -1.58 15.62 -7.10
C ARG A 146 -3.04 15.40 -7.42
N LEU A 147 -3.83 16.36 -6.97
CA LEU A 147 -5.13 16.56 -7.56
C LEU A 147 -4.95 16.80 -9.04
N ASP A 148 -5.79 16.18 -9.84
CA ASP A 148 -5.96 16.62 -11.20
C ASP A 148 -6.17 18.14 -11.13
N SER A 149 -5.32 18.91 -11.84
CA SER A 149 -5.37 20.37 -11.85
C SER A 149 -6.72 20.91 -12.40
N SER A 150 -7.52 20.02 -13.00
CA SER A 150 -8.89 20.29 -13.41
C SER A 150 -9.89 20.31 -12.23
N ILE A 151 -9.53 19.75 -11.07
CA ILE A 151 -10.40 19.75 -9.90
C ILE A 151 -10.23 21.08 -9.16
N SER A 152 -11.14 22.00 -9.41
CA SER A 152 -11.26 23.22 -8.64
C SER A 152 -11.65 22.88 -7.20
N VAL A 153 -10.78 23.24 -6.23
CA VAL A 153 -11.13 23.17 -4.82
C VAL A 153 -12.17 24.26 -4.56
N GLY A 154 -13.43 23.85 -4.43
CA GLY A 154 -14.57 24.72 -4.19
C GLY A 154 -14.99 24.76 -2.72
N GLU A 155 -15.97 25.59 -2.44
CA GLU A 155 -16.66 25.55 -1.15
C GLU A 155 -17.37 24.21 -0.97
N LEU A 156 -17.45 23.74 0.28
CA LEU A 156 -18.18 22.55 0.62
C LEU A 156 -19.69 22.87 0.63
N ASN A 157 -20.43 22.18 -0.22
CA ASN A 157 -21.88 22.30 -0.31
C ASN A 157 -22.54 20.97 0.10
N PHE A 158 -23.59 21.02 0.91
CA PHE A 158 -24.33 19.82 1.33
C PHE A 158 -25.10 19.16 0.18
N ASP A 159 -25.54 19.92 -0.79
CA ASP A 159 -26.23 19.41 -1.99
C ASP A 159 -25.27 19.06 -3.13
N GLY A 160 -23.97 19.31 -2.93
CA GLY A 160 -22.90 18.95 -3.85
C GLY A 160 -22.29 17.59 -3.51
N ARG A 161 -21.60 16.99 -4.49
CA ARG A 161 -20.84 15.75 -4.32
C ARG A 161 -19.46 16.07 -3.73
N PRO A 162 -19.14 15.58 -2.52
CA PRO A 162 -17.86 15.89 -1.89
C PRO A 162 -16.69 15.26 -2.65
N ILE A 163 -15.61 16.00 -2.79
CA ILE A 163 -14.37 15.51 -3.39
C ILE A 163 -13.41 15.12 -2.28
N LEU A 164 -13.17 13.82 -2.13
CA LEU A 164 -12.19 13.28 -1.20
C LEU A 164 -10.77 13.32 -1.80
N SER A 165 -9.78 13.55 -0.95
CA SER A 165 -8.38 13.42 -1.38
C SER A 165 -8.09 12.00 -1.90
N PRO A 166 -7.43 11.84 -3.06
CA PRO A 166 -7.02 10.54 -3.57
C PRO A 166 -6.01 9.84 -2.65
N ALA A 167 -5.23 10.61 -1.88
CA ALA A 167 -4.28 10.14 -0.90
C ALA A 167 -4.87 9.91 0.50
N LEU A 168 -6.16 9.58 0.57
CA LEU A 168 -6.88 9.22 1.80
C LEU A 168 -7.19 7.73 1.84
N ARG A 169 -6.89 7.09 2.96
CA ARG A 169 -7.37 5.75 3.30
C ARG A 169 -7.97 5.75 4.69
N VAL A 170 -9.02 4.95 4.90
CA VAL A 170 -9.61 4.75 6.22
C VAL A 170 -9.47 3.30 6.67
N LEU A 171 -9.17 3.12 7.95
CA LEU A 171 -8.94 1.83 8.57
C LEU A 171 -9.89 1.60 9.74
N SER A 172 -10.34 0.36 9.88
CA SER A 172 -10.97 -0.16 11.11
C SER A 172 -10.05 -1.23 11.70
N LEU A 173 -9.57 -1.02 12.90
CA LEU A 173 -8.61 -1.85 13.60
C LEU A 173 -9.20 -2.36 14.91
N ARG A 174 -8.77 -3.53 15.35
CA ARG A 174 -9.16 -4.14 16.64
C ARG A 174 -8.16 -3.81 17.77
N HIS A 175 -6.99 -3.25 17.41
CA HIS A 175 -5.94 -2.89 18.35
C HIS A 175 -5.43 -1.47 18.05
N ALA A 176 -5.03 -0.74 19.11
CA ALA A 176 -4.53 0.64 19.02
C ALA A 176 -3.08 0.71 18.50
N VAL A 177 -2.79 0.04 17.36
CA VAL A 177 -1.43 -0.08 16.80
C VAL A 177 -0.86 1.23 16.25
N HIS A 178 -1.67 2.25 16.07
CA HIS A 178 -1.25 3.60 15.66
C HIS A 178 -0.55 4.39 16.78
N PHE A 179 -0.62 3.90 18.02
CA PHE A 179 0.18 4.38 19.14
C PHE A 179 1.32 3.40 19.47
N LYS A 180 2.29 3.88 20.26
CA LYS A 180 3.25 2.97 20.88
C LYS A 180 2.54 2.14 21.96
N PRO A 181 2.88 0.85 22.11
CA PRO A 181 2.29 0.03 23.16
C PRO A 181 2.64 0.62 24.53
N ARG A 182 1.69 0.54 25.46
CA ARG A 182 1.93 0.83 26.88
C ARG A 182 2.13 -0.49 27.59
N ASP A 183 3.15 -0.56 28.44
CA ASP A 183 3.48 -1.77 29.21
C ASP A 183 3.63 -3.04 28.35
N GLY A 184 4.15 -2.87 27.13
CA GLY A 184 4.37 -3.95 26.18
C GLY A 184 3.11 -4.48 25.48
N ALA A 185 1.92 -3.89 25.73
CA ALA A 185 0.67 -4.35 25.14
C ALA A 185 -0.07 -3.26 24.35
N TYR A 186 -0.71 -3.64 23.25
CA TYR A 186 -1.64 -2.78 22.52
C TYR A 186 -3.03 -2.92 23.10
N ARG A 187 -3.67 -1.78 23.38
CA ARG A 187 -5.06 -1.77 23.84
C ARG A 187 -5.97 -2.36 22.77
N SER A 188 -6.75 -3.39 23.13
CA SER A 188 -7.81 -3.93 22.29
C SER A 188 -9.06 -3.06 22.32
N GLY A 189 -9.83 -3.08 21.22
CA GLY A 189 -11.05 -2.29 21.05
C GLY A 189 -11.33 -2.09 19.56
N ARG A 190 -12.23 -1.16 19.26
CA ARG A 190 -12.49 -0.76 17.87
C ARG A 190 -11.96 0.64 17.63
N PHE A 191 -11.00 0.76 16.70
CA PHE A 191 -10.33 2.01 16.37
C PHE A 191 -10.54 2.33 14.90
N PHE A 192 -10.96 3.54 14.61
CA PHE A 192 -11.14 4.02 13.25
C PHE A 192 -10.10 5.10 12.99
N LEU A 193 -9.43 5.01 11.85
CA LEU A 193 -8.35 5.92 11.48
C LEU A 193 -8.55 6.44 10.07
N ALA A 194 -8.23 7.71 9.85
CA ALA A 194 -7.88 8.23 8.55
C ALA A 194 -6.35 8.27 8.43
N VAL A 195 -5.82 7.74 7.35
CA VAL A 195 -4.41 7.85 6.96
C VAL A 195 -4.38 8.67 5.68
N HIS A 196 -3.66 9.76 5.68
CA HIS A 196 -3.73 10.76 4.62
C HIS A 196 -2.39 11.48 4.43
N ARG A 197 -2.16 11.98 3.20
CA ARG A 197 -1.07 12.88 2.85
C ARG A 197 -1.66 14.09 2.10
N ALA A 198 -1.46 15.27 2.65
CA ALA A 198 -2.06 16.50 2.11
C ALA A 198 -1.36 17.03 0.85
N SER A 199 -0.08 16.68 0.65
CA SER A 199 0.70 16.96 -0.56
C SER A 199 1.91 16.02 -0.63
N ASP A 200 2.57 15.96 -1.78
CA ASP A 200 3.76 15.11 -1.98
C ASP A 200 4.96 15.52 -1.11
N GLU A 201 5.00 16.77 -0.68
CA GLU A 201 6.06 17.31 0.18
C GLU A 201 5.82 17.05 1.67
N LEU A 202 4.59 16.69 2.05
CA LEU A 202 4.20 16.52 3.45
C LEU A 202 4.22 15.04 3.87
N PRO A 203 4.56 14.76 5.14
CA PRO A 203 4.56 13.40 5.65
C PRO A 203 3.14 12.85 5.76
N VAL A 204 3.02 11.52 5.63
CA VAL A 204 1.78 10.80 5.92
C VAL A 204 1.37 11.01 7.38
N ARG A 205 0.15 11.47 7.58
CA ARG A 205 -0.47 11.69 8.89
C ARG A 205 -1.58 10.67 9.13
N GLN A 206 -1.90 10.45 10.40
CA GLN A 206 -3.08 9.67 10.80
C GLN A 206 -3.88 10.42 11.86
N TRP A 207 -5.19 10.23 11.81
CA TRP A 207 -6.14 10.79 12.79
C TRP A 207 -7.08 9.71 13.26
N THR A 208 -7.40 9.72 14.53
CA THR A 208 -8.46 8.88 15.08
C THR A 208 -9.80 9.48 14.71
N LEU A 209 -10.69 8.65 14.18
CA LEU A 209 -12.06 9.00 13.83
C LEU A 209 -13.03 8.41 14.84
N ASN A 210 -14.18 9.07 15.03
CA ASN A 210 -15.34 8.41 15.62
C ASN A 210 -16.02 7.50 14.57
N ARG A 211 -16.96 6.68 15.01
CA ARG A 211 -17.65 5.72 14.15
C ARG A 211 -18.45 6.41 13.04
N SER A 212 -19.16 7.49 13.36
CA SER A 212 -19.99 8.21 12.38
C SER A 212 -19.15 8.82 11.28
N THR A 213 -18.07 9.47 11.62
CA THR A 213 -17.11 10.06 10.67
C THR A 213 -16.45 9.00 9.78
N TYR A 214 -16.07 7.86 10.36
CA TYR A 214 -15.51 6.74 9.60
C TYR A 214 -16.51 6.20 8.58
N GLU A 215 -17.77 5.98 8.99
CA GLU A 215 -18.81 5.49 8.09
C GLU A 215 -19.18 6.51 7.01
N LEU A 216 -19.14 7.81 7.33
CA LEU A 216 -19.34 8.88 6.36
C LEU A 216 -18.28 8.86 5.25
N ILE A 217 -17.00 8.83 5.62
CA ILE A 217 -15.93 8.76 4.62
C ILE A 217 -16.06 7.47 3.79
N ARG A 218 -16.40 6.36 4.43
CA ARG A 218 -16.61 5.08 3.73
C ARG A 218 -17.77 5.12 2.75
N ASP A 219 -18.86 5.76 3.12
CA ASP A 219 -20.01 5.92 2.23
C ASP A 219 -19.62 6.76 1.00
N LEU A 220 -18.97 7.89 1.22
CA LEU A 220 -18.48 8.76 0.15
C LEU A 220 -17.44 8.08 -0.77
N GLN A 221 -16.62 7.18 -0.24
CA GLN A 221 -15.67 6.39 -1.06
C GLN A 221 -16.37 5.29 -1.87
N ALA A 222 -17.42 4.69 -1.32
CA ALA A 222 -18.18 3.61 -1.96
C ALA A 222 -19.20 4.14 -2.98
N ASN A 223 -19.72 5.34 -2.76
CA ASN A 223 -20.77 5.99 -3.55
C ASN A 223 -20.31 7.40 -3.95
N PRO A 224 -19.41 7.53 -4.93
CA PRO A 224 -18.83 8.83 -5.30
C PRO A 224 -19.85 9.83 -5.87
N ASP A 225 -21.03 9.35 -6.26
CA ASP A 225 -22.14 10.18 -6.77
C ASP A 225 -23.07 10.70 -5.68
N HIS A 226 -22.92 10.24 -4.42
CA HIS A 226 -23.73 10.75 -3.32
C HIS A 226 -23.39 12.21 -3.03
N THR A 227 -24.42 13.02 -2.83
CA THR A 227 -24.29 14.33 -2.20
C THR A 227 -23.90 14.15 -0.72
N LEU A 228 -23.39 15.20 -0.10
CA LEU A 228 -23.08 15.13 1.33
C LEU A 228 -24.33 14.86 2.16
N THR A 229 -25.47 15.45 1.78
CA THR A 229 -26.79 15.20 2.41
C THR A 229 -27.19 13.72 2.33
N GLU A 230 -27.07 13.10 1.16
CA GLU A 230 -27.41 11.67 0.98
C GLU A 230 -26.49 10.76 1.79
N ALA A 231 -25.20 11.04 1.81
CA ALA A 231 -24.23 10.29 2.61
C ALA A 231 -24.52 10.40 4.12
N VAL A 232 -24.84 11.60 4.62
CA VAL A 232 -25.23 11.82 6.02
C VAL A 232 -26.50 11.04 6.36
N GLN A 233 -27.52 11.06 5.50
CA GLN A 233 -28.76 10.29 5.70
C GLN A 233 -28.53 8.78 5.67
N ALA A 234 -27.65 8.28 4.77
CA ALA A 234 -27.29 6.88 4.70
C ALA A 234 -26.62 6.42 6.00
N VAL A 235 -25.66 7.20 6.50
CA VAL A 235 -24.93 6.92 7.74
C VAL A 235 -25.85 7.00 8.95
N SER A 236 -26.72 8.01 9.03
CA SER A 236 -27.70 8.17 10.10
C SER A 236 -28.60 6.95 10.20
N ARG A 237 -29.18 6.49 9.08
CA ARG A 237 -29.99 5.26 9.02
C ARG A 237 -29.19 4.03 9.45
N LYS A 238 -27.97 3.88 8.97
CA LYS A 238 -27.08 2.74 9.30
C LYS A 238 -26.72 2.66 10.78
N LEU A 239 -26.47 3.80 11.40
CA LEU A 239 -26.05 3.90 12.79
C LEU A 239 -27.23 4.12 13.77
N GLN A 240 -28.42 4.32 13.25
CA GLN A 240 -29.63 4.66 14.02
C GLN A 240 -29.43 5.92 14.89
N VAL A 241 -28.73 6.93 14.34
CA VAL A 241 -28.48 8.21 14.99
C VAL A 241 -29.48 9.23 14.49
N VAL A 242 -30.04 10.00 15.39
CA VAL A 242 -30.93 11.13 15.03
C VAL A 242 -30.08 12.29 14.52
N VAL A 243 -30.50 12.86 13.39
CA VAL A 243 -29.87 14.06 12.84
C VAL A 243 -30.57 15.26 13.49
N ASP A 244 -30.03 15.69 14.61
CA ASP A 244 -30.47 16.86 15.36
C ASP A 244 -29.43 17.98 15.26
N GLU A 245 -29.74 19.14 15.85
CA GLU A 245 -28.87 20.32 15.84
C GLU A 245 -27.45 20.02 16.40
N PRO A 246 -27.30 19.37 17.58
CA PRO A 246 -25.98 18.95 18.09
C PRO A 246 -25.20 18.05 17.15
N PHE A 247 -25.87 17.13 16.44
CA PHE A 247 -25.23 16.28 15.44
C PHE A 247 -24.71 17.11 14.26
N LEU A 248 -25.52 18.05 13.76
CA LEU A 248 -25.14 18.93 12.64
C LEU A 248 -23.98 19.85 13.01
N ASP A 249 -23.97 20.42 14.20
CA ASP A 249 -22.86 21.25 14.70
C ASP A 249 -21.56 20.45 14.80
N GLY A 250 -21.64 19.23 15.33
CA GLY A 250 -20.51 18.31 15.38
C GLY A 250 -20.01 17.91 13.99
N LEU A 251 -20.92 17.68 13.06
CA LEU A 251 -20.61 17.37 11.67
C LEU A 251 -19.92 18.56 10.98
N CYS A 252 -20.44 19.77 11.10
CA CYS A 252 -19.85 20.99 10.54
C CYS A 252 -18.42 21.19 11.05
N THR A 253 -18.18 20.97 12.36
CA THR A 253 -16.84 21.04 12.95
C THR A 253 -15.88 20.04 12.31
N VAL A 254 -16.30 18.78 12.15
CA VAL A 254 -15.49 17.73 11.53
C VAL A 254 -15.22 18.02 10.05
N LEU A 255 -16.23 18.50 9.33
CA LEU A 255 -16.08 18.83 7.91
C LEU A 255 -15.13 20.01 7.70
N SER A 256 -15.21 21.05 8.53
CA SER A 256 -14.27 22.17 8.53
C SER A 256 -12.83 21.71 8.76
N ASP A 257 -12.61 20.86 9.77
CA ASP A 257 -11.30 20.27 10.06
C ASP A 257 -10.77 19.41 8.87
N PHE A 258 -11.66 18.72 8.17
CA PHE A 258 -11.30 17.94 6.98
C PHE A 258 -10.92 18.81 5.77
N VAL A 259 -11.57 19.94 5.59
CA VAL A 259 -11.21 20.91 4.55
C VAL A 259 -9.85 21.55 4.87
N GLU A 260 -9.63 21.98 6.10
CA GLU A 260 -8.33 22.54 6.53
C GLU A 260 -7.18 21.55 6.34
N ARG A 261 -7.43 20.26 6.61
CA ARG A 261 -6.44 19.18 6.42
C ARG A 261 -6.33 18.67 4.99
N ARG A 262 -7.12 19.21 4.07
CA ARG A 262 -7.20 18.74 2.68
C ARG A 262 -7.59 17.26 2.54
N ILE A 263 -8.37 16.73 3.47
CA ILE A 263 -9.04 15.42 3.39
C ILE A 263 -10.27 15.54 2.48
N LEU A 264 -11.03 16.63 2.65
CA LEU A 264 -12.07 17.10 1.73
C LEU A 264 -11.52 18.29 0.93
N LEU A 265 -11.79 18.29 -0.37
CA LEU A 265 -11.22 19.26 -1.30
C LEU A 265 -12.29 20.24 -1.83
N GLY A 266 -13.52 20.09 -1.36
CA GLY A 266 -14.68 20.85 -1.77
C GLY A 266 -15.79 19.95 -2.29
N SER A 267 -16.74 20.52 -3.02
CA SER A 267 -17.83 19.81 -3.68
C SER A 267 -17.89 20.18 -5.16
N CYS A 268 -18.27 19.23 -5.99
CA CYS A 268 -18.71 19.49 -7.36
C CYS A 268 -20.25 19.50 -7.42
N THR A 269 -20.77 20.33 -8.29
CA THR A 269 -22.21 20.41 -8.61
C THR A 269 -22.61 19.32 -9.59
#